data_f3588ac9080e2e3d80ef9c6be5c251ce
#
_entry.id   f3588ac9080e2e3d80ef9c6be5c251ce
#
_cell.length_a   1.000
_cell.length_b   1.000
_cell.length_c   1.000
_cell.angle_alpha   90.00
_cell.angle_beta   90.00
_cell.angle_gamma   90.00
#
_symmetry.space_group_name_H-M   'P 1'
#
loop_
_entity.id
_entity.type
_entity.pdbx_description
1 polymer ?
#
loop_
_entity_poly.entity_id
_entity_poly.type
_entity_poly.pdbx_seq_one_letter_code
_entity_poly.pdbx_strand_id
1 'polypeptide(L)'
;MDHSDVEAEPTTIYPGHAILYQHNSSLPVMYRSLFVFLLIAVSACSMDNPTEDQVVAFPQGEIVDMSYAYNDQTVYWPTAPGFDKNTDFEGFTPAGFWYTAYTVTTAEHGGTHLDAPIHFSEGKHAADEIPLERLMGPAVVVDVGEQAAADRDHLISIDDIMAHEHEHGAIAAGSILLFRTGFGQYWPDREAYMGTAERGQDAVSLLHFPGIHPEAAQWLVDNRDINAVGIDTPSIDYGQSTMFESHQILFGDNIPAFENVANLDRLPETGATVIALPMKIEGGSGGPLRMVGILPTQ
;
A
#
# COMPACT_ATOMS: atom_id res chain seq x y z
N MET A 1 -52.37 13.05 8.00
CA MET A 1 -52.05 14.37 7.48
C MET A 1 -50.53 14.32 7.21
N ASP A 2 -50.04 14.30 6.04
CA ASP A 2 -50.47 14.40 4.66
C ASP A 2 -49.41 13.67 3.82
N HIS A 3 -49.88 12.89 2.84
CA HIS A 3 -49.03 12.25 1.84
C HIS A 3 -48.92 13.22 0.66
N SER A 4 -47.71 13.45 0.16
CA SER A 4 -47.51 14.01 -1.17
C SER A 4 -46.40 13.31 -1.91
N ASP A 5 -46.82 12.47 -2.80
CA ASP A 5 -46.44 12.14 -4.17
C ASP A 5 -45.06 12.61 -4.64
N VAL A 6 -44.22 11.64 -5.01
CA VAL A 6 -43.07 11.84 -5.91
C VAL A 6 -43.43 11.21 -7.27
N GLU A 7 -43.64 12.06 -8.25
CA GLU A 7 -43.85 11.69 -9.65
C GLU A 7 -42.56 11.15 -10.28
N ALA A 8 -42.68 10.06 -11.02
CA ALA A 8 -41.64 9.48 -11.86
C ALA A 8 -41.63 10.17 -13.23
N GLU A 9 -40.45 10.67 -13.64
CA GLU A 9 -40.26 11.15 -15.03
C GLU A 9 -39.89 10.01 -15.98
N PRO A 10 -40.30 10.13 -17.28
CA PRO A 10 -40.25 9.04 -18.24
C PRO A 10 -38.90 8.94 -18.97
N THR A 11 -38.48 7.72 -19.18
CA THR A 11 -37.35 7.29 -19.98
C THR A 11 -37.47 7.67 -21.44
N THR A 12 -36.56 8.45 -21.97
CA THR A 12 -36.47 8.81 -23.40
C THR A 12 -35.70 7.75 -24.17
N ILE A 13 -36.36 7.08 -25.11
CA ILE A 13 -35.77 6.10 -26.04
C ILE A 13 -35.31 6.85 -27.30
N TYR A 14 -34.05 6.71 -27.70
CA TYR A 14 -33.55 7.19 -28.99
C TYR A 14 -33.62 6.10 -30.05
N PRO A 15 -34.11 6.42 -31.27
CA PRO A 15 -34.21 5.45 -32.38
C PRO A 15 -32.91 5.31 -33.15
N GLY A 16 -32.61 4.07 -33.52
CA GLY A 16 -31.46 3.70 -34.33
C GLY A 16 -31.57 4.14 -35.78
N HIS A 17 -30.47 4.53 -36.37
CA HIS A 17 -30.32 4.72 -37.81
C HIS A 17 -29.70 3.48 -38.46
N ALA A 18 -30.46 2.85 -39.35
CA ALA A 18 -29.99 1.83 -40.27
C ALA A 18 -29.33 2.49 -41.49
N ILE A 19 -28.13 2.05 -41.86
CA ILE A 19 -27.47 2.45 -43.12
C ILE A 19 -27.57 1.28 -44.09
N LEU A 20 -28.26 1.57 -45.21
CA LEU A 20 -28.45 0.67 -46.36
C LEU A 20 -27.19 0.61 -47.21
N TYR A 21 -26.73 -0.60 -47.51
CA TYR A 21 -25.75 -0.87 -48.56
C TYR A 21 -26.45 -0.91 -49.93
N GLN A 22 -25.99 -0.11 -50.87
CA GLN A 22 -26.31 -0.26 -52.30
C GLN A 22 -25.17 -0.99 -53.01
N HIS A 23 -25.47 -2.13 -53.59
CA HIS A 23 -24.68 -2.80 -54.62
C HIS A 23 -24.84 -2.06 -55.96
N ASN A 24 -23.73 -1.84 -56.64
CA ASN A 24 -23.77 -1.60 -58.07
C ASN A 24 -22.67 -2.40 -58.78
N SER A 25 -23.13 -3.28 -59.65
CA SER A 25 -22.35 -4.17 -60.53
C SER A 25 -22.26 -3.57 -61.92
N SER A 26 -21.08 -3.52 -62.51
CA SER A 26 -20.90 -3.67 -63.98
C SER A 26 -19.44 -3.89 -64.37
N LEU A 27 -19.17 -4.98 -65.03
CA LEU A 27 -18.05 -5.31 -65.90
C LEU A 27 -18.47 -5.04 -67.35
N PRO A 28 -17.62 -5.23 -68.40
CA PRO A 28 -16.13 -5.28 -68.56
C PRO A 28 -15.65 -4.42 -69.76
N VAL A 29 -14.34 -4.21 -69.91
CA VAL A 29 -13.73 -4.12 -71.25
C VAL A 29 -12.25 -4.58 -71.23
N MET A 30 -11.92 -5.53 -72.08
CA MET A 30 -10.58 -6.04 -72.44
C MET A 30 -9.83 -4.98 -73.27
N TYR A 31 -8.54 -4.79 -73.02
CA TYR A 31 -7.53 -4.51 -74.07
C TYR A 31 -6.12 -4.97 -73.69
N ARG A 32 -5.50 -5.56 -74.60
CA ARG A 32 -4.27 -6.22 -74.94
C ARG A 32 -2.95 -5.56 -74.41
N SER A 33 -2.12 -6.45 -73.90
CA SER A 33 -0.66 -6.62 -74.09
C SER A 33 0.24 -5.40 -74.32
N LEU A 34 1.14 -5.11 -73.35
CA LEU A 34 2.54 -4.78 -73.66
C LEU A 34 3.44 -5.28 -72.52
N PHE A 35 4.34 -6.23 -72.86
CA PHE A 35 5.39 -6.66 -71.92
C PHE A 35 6.44 -5.55 -71.81
N VAL A 36 6.53 -4.95 -70.64
CA VAL A 36 7.72 -4.19 -70.24
C VAL A 36 8.24 -4.85 -68.99
N PHE A 37 9.41 -5.48 -69.08
CA PHE A 37 10.15 -5.94 -67.94
C PHE A 37 10.64 -4.76 -67.13
N LEU A 38 9.96 -4.40 -66.05
CA LEU A 38 10.42 -3.47 -65.04
C LEU A 38 10.95 -4.30 -63.89
N LEU A 39 12.25 -4.34 -63.70
CA LEU A 39 12.88 -4.84 -62.48
C LEU A 39 12.45 -3.99 -61.31
N ILE A 40 11.43 -4.45 -60.56
CA ILE A 40 11.10 -3.85 -59.28
C ILE A 40 12.09 -4.45 -58.28
N ALA A 41 13.01 -3.62 -57.83
CA ALA A 41 13.76 -3.90 -56.61
C ALA A 41 12.76 -3.93 -55.44
N VAL A 42 12.45 -5.13 -54.98
CA VAL A 42 11.70 -5.33 -53.75
C VAL A 42 12.62 -4.86 -52.62
N SER A 43 12.57 -3.59 -52.26
CA SER A 43 12.98 -3.18 -50.91
C SER A 43 12.12 -3.98 -49.93
N ALA A 44 12.71 -4.97 -49.32
CA ALA A 44 12.16 -5.60 -48.14
C ALA A 44 12.09 -4.52 -47.06
N CYS A 45 10.98 -3.82 -47.01
CA CYS A 45 10.60 -3.20 -45.75
C CYS A 45 10.52 -4.33 -44.75
N SER A 46 11.47 -4.40 -43.84
CA SER A 46 11.30 -5.09 -42.57
C SER A 46 10.01 -4.55 -41.99
N MET A 47 8.92 -5.31 -42.07
CA MET A 47 7.81 -5.09 -41.17
C MET A 47 8.41 -5.33 -39.78
N ASP A 48 8.71 -4.25 -39.08
CA ASP A 48 8.85 -4.33 -37.64
C ASP A 48 7.58 -5.04 -37.17
N ASN A 49 7.76 -6.27 -36.70
CA ASN A 49 6.71 -6.94 -35.94
C ASN A 49 6.28 -5.94 -34.88
N PRO A 50 4.97 -5.70 -34.70
CA PRO A 50 4.54 -4.91 -33.54
C PRO A 50 5.25 -5.56 -32.35
N THR A 51 6.01 -4.73 -31.64
CA THR A 51 6.62 -5.11 -30.35
C THR A 51 5.57 -5.93 -29.62
N GLU A 52 5.89 -7.20 -29.30
CA GLU A 52 5.10 -7.95 -28.32
C GLU A 52 4.77 -6.94 -27.23
N ASP A 53 3.48 -6.65 -27.04
CA ASP A 53 3.02 -5.90 -25.89
C ASP A 53 3.72 -6.56 -24.71
N GLN A 54 4.67 -5.87 -24.10
CA GLN A 54 5.33 -6.38 -22.92
C GLN A 54 4.19 -6.54 -21.91
N VAL A 55 3.67 -7.76 -21.83
CA VAL A 55 2.78 -8.12 -20.73
C VAL A 55 3.62 -7.87 -19.50
N VAL A 56 3.34 -6.75 -18.80
CA VAL A 56 3.96 -6.48 -17.51
C VAL A 56 3.53 -7.63 -16.62
N ALA A 57 4.43 -8.61 -16.49
CA ALA A 57 4.16 -9.77 -15.66
C ALA A 57 4.02 -9.29 -14.22
N PHE A 58 2.95 -9.73 -13.56
CA PHE A 58 2.84 -9.55 -12.10
C PHE A 58 4.11 -10.14 -11.46
N PRO A 59 4.70 -9.47 -10.44
CA PRO A 59 5.89 -9.96 -9.78
C PRO A 59 5.74 -11.44 -9.42
N GLN A 60 6.70 -12.27 -9.86
CA GLN A 60 6.70 -13.71 -9.59
C GLN A 60 7.52 -13.95 -8.34
N GLY A 61 7.00 -14.77 -7.41
CA GLY A 61 7.71 -15.13 -6.20
C GLY A 61 6.77 -15.62 -5.10
N GLU A 62 7.34 -16.03 -3.99
CA GLU A 62 6.56 -16.37 -2.80
C GLU A 62 5.88 -15.11 -2.24
N ILE A 63 4.60 -15.24 -1.91
CA ILE A 63 3.82 -14.16 -1.31
C ILE A 63 3.89 -14.27 0.21
N VAL A 64 4.36 -13.22 0.87
CA VAL A 64 4.39 -13.09 2.33
C VAL A 64 3.25 -12.19 2.76
N ASP A 65 2.41 -12.67 3.67
CA ASP A 65 1.40 -11.84 4.35
C ASP A 65 2.09 -10.99 5.41
N MET A 66 2.04 -9.67 5.24
CA MET A 66 2.70 -8.71 6.12
C MET A 66 1.71 -7.97 7.02
N SER A 67 0.52 -8.55 7.26
CA SER A 67 -0.51 -7.97 8.13
C SER A 67 -0.89 -8.93 9.26
N TYR A 68 -1.04 -8.38 10.45
CA TYR A 68 -1.63 -9.12 11.57
C TYR A 68 -3.16 -9.24 11.42
N ALA A 69 -3.72 -10.35 11.91
CA ALA A 69 -5.16 -10.51 11.96
C ALA A 69 -5.78 -9.57 13.01
N TYR A 70 -6.88 -8.91 12.64
CA TYR A 70 -7.63 -8.07 13.58
C TYR A 70 -8.53 -8.94 14.46
N ASN A 71 -8.36 -8.80 15.76
CA ASN A 71 -9.12 -9.49 16.81
C ASN A 71 -9.02 -8.71 18.14
N ASP A 72 -9.50 -9.29 19.23
CA ASP A 72 -9.47 -8.72 20.58
C ASP A 72 -8.07 -8.52 21.17
N GLN A 73 -7.05 -9.19 20.60
CA GLN A 73 -5.65 -9.05 20.99
C GLN A 73 -4.89 -8.02 20.13
N THR A 74 -5.53 -7.46 19.11
CA THR A 74 -4.89 -6.45 18.25
C THR A 74 -4.36 -5.29 19.09
N VAL A 75 -3.09 -4.96 18.88
CA VAL A 75 -2.43 -3.87 19.61
C VAL A 75 -2.80 -2.53 18.98
N TYR A 76 -3.23 -1.61 19.84
CA TYR A 76 -3.56 -0.22 19.52
C TYR A 76 -2.79 0.72 20.43
N TRP A 77 -2.66 1.96 20.01
CA TRP A 77 -2.14 3.02 20.87
C TRP A 77 -2.87 3.06 22.21
N PRO A 78 -2.22 3.39 23.33
CA PRO A 78 -2.84 3.28 24.65
C PRO A 78 -4.19 3.99 24.82
N THR A 79 -4.38 5.12 24.12
CA THR A 79 -5.59 5.94 24.23
C THR A 79 -6.67 5.59 23.19
N ALA A 80 -6.33 4.80 22.17
CA ALA A 80 -7.26 4.44 21.09
C ALA A 80 -8.24 3.34 21.53
N PRO A 81 -9.49 3.31 21.01
CA PRO A 81 -10.36 2.17 21.17
C PRO A 81 -9.76 0.96 20.45
N GLY A 82 -10.06 -0.24 20.93
CA GLY A 82 -9.64 -1.49 20.31
C GLY A 82 -10.51 -1.90 19.13
N PHE A 83 -10.26 -3.11 18.63
CA PHE A 83 -11.09 -3.77 17.62
C PHE A 83 -12.31 -4.41 18.31
N ASP A 84 -13.50 -4.16 17.80
CA ASP A 84 -14.74 -4.79 18.22
C ASP A 84 -15.46 -5.41 17.02
N LYS A 85 -15.90 -6.66 17.19
CA LYS A 85 -16.60 -7.42 16.16
C LYS A 85 -17.90 -7.98 16.72
N ASN A 86 -19.01 -7.40 16.28
CA ASN A 86 -20.34 -7.82 16.69
C ASN A 86 -20.95 -8.77 15.66
N THR A 87 -21.61 -9.85 16.15
CA THR A 87 -22.35 -10.78 15.31
C THR A 87 -23.76 -10.24 15.06
N ASP A 88 -24.03 -9.84 13.81
CA ASP A 88 -25.37 -9.44 13.39
C ASP A 88 -26.25 -10.66 13.09
N PHE A 89 -25.66 -11.67 12.46
CA PHE A 89 -26.29 -12.95 12.19
C PHE A 89 -25.24 -14.04 11.97
N GLU A 90 -25.49 -15.24 12.49
CA GLU A 90 -24.71 -16.44 12.18
C GLU A 90 -25.59 -17.69 12.30
N GLY A 91 -25.84 -18.39 11.17
CA GLY A 91 -26.66 -19.60 11.19
C GLY A 91 -27.34 -19.92 9.86
N PHE A 92 -28.20 -20.94 9.88
CA PHE A 92 -29.05 -21.24 8.75
C PHE A 92 -30.25 -20.30 8.72
N THR A 93 -30.49 -19.71 7.56
CA THR A 93 -31.67 -18.87 7.30
C THR A 93 -32.94 -19.73 7.22
N PRO A 94 -34.14 -19.14 7.35
CA PRO A 94 -35.39 -19.85 7.11
C PRO A 94 -35.53 -20.49 5.71
N ALA A 95 -34.75 -19.95 4.72
CA ALA A 95 -34.69 -20.50 3.37
C ALA A 95 -33.71 -21.69 3.23
N GLY A 96 -33.01 -22.09 4.31
CA GLY A 96 -32.18 -23.29 4.38
C GLY A 96 -30.73 -23.12 3.91
N PHE A 97 -30.23 -21.90 3.71
CA PHE A 97 -28.79 -21.66 3.44
C PHE A 97 -28.09 -21.02 4.64
N TRP A 98 -26.80 -21.28 4.75
CA TRP A 98 -25.94 -20.66 5.77
C TRP A 98 -25.66 -19.20 5.43
N TYR A 99 -25.73 -18.32 6.43
CA TYR A 99 -25.40 -16.91 6.31
C TYR A 99 -24.69 -16.41 7.57
N THR A 100 -23.68 -15.57 7.37
CA THR A 100 -23.02 -14.83 8.46
C THR A 100 -22.90 -13.36 8.08
N ALA A 101 -23.12 -12.47 9.04
CA ALA A 101 -22.87 -11.04 8.93
C ALA A 101 -22.34 -10.51 10.27
N TYR A 102 -21.36 -9.63 10.17
CA TYR A 102 -20.72 -9.01 11.32
C TYR A 102 -20.57 -7.52 11.09
N THR A 103 -20.74 -6.73 12.15
CA THR A 103 -20.36 -5.33 12.19
C THR A 103 -19.04 -5.20 12.94
N VAL A 104 -18.07 -4.44 12.37
CA VAL A 104 -16.78 -4.17 13.02
C VAL A 104 -16.65 -2.69 13.33
N THR A 105 -16.04 -2.40 14.49
CA THR A 105 -15.65 -1.05 14.91
C THR A 105 -14.17 -1.08 15.25
N THR A 106 -13.40 -0.13 14.73
CA THR A 106 -11.97 -0.03 14.96
C THR A 106 -11.51 1.43 14.86
N ALA A 107 -10.42 1.78 15.55
CA ALA A 107 -9.69 3.00 15.23
C ALA A 107 -8.98 2.83 13.87
N GLU A 108 -8.68 3.94 13.18
CA GLU A 108 -7.89 3.93 11.95
C GLU A 108 -6.47 3.41 12.19
N HIS A 109 -5.89 3.75 13.36
CA HIS A 109 -4.51 3.45 13.77
C HIS A 109 -4.49 2.30 14.78
N GLY A 110 -3.99 1.16 14.35
CA GLY A 110 -3.83 -0.05 15.16
C GLY A 110 -3.84 -1.32 14.32
N GLY A 111 -3.26 -2.39 14.85
CA GLY A 111 -2.89 -3.52 13.99
C GLY A 111 -1.95 -3.09 12.88
N THR A 112 -1.81 -3.88 11.82
CA THR A 112 -1.07 -3.42 10.64
C THR A 112 -1.91 -2.39 9.89
N HIS A 113 -1.44 -1.15 9.81
CA HIS A 113 -2.19 -0.03 9.26
C HIS A 113 -1.29 0.94 8.49
N LEU A 114 -1.92 1.84 7.76
CA LEU A 114 -1.29 2.99 7.13
C LEU A 114 -1.60 4.25 7.93
N ASP A 115 -0.60 5.10 8.10
CA ASP A 115 -0.72 6.49 8.49
C ASP A 115 -0.65 7.37 7.26
N ALA A 116 -1.73 8.12 7.01
CA ALA A 116 -1.77 9.09 5.93
C ALA A 116 -1.08 10.40 6.33
N PRO A 117 -0.46 11.12 5.39
CA PRO A 117 0.24 12.38 5.69
C PRO A 117 -0.58 13.42 6.45
N ILE A 118 -1.91 13.48 6.23
CA ILE A 118 -2.80 14.40 6.96
C ILE A 118 -2.81 14.14 8.48
N HIS A 119 -2.39 12.94 8.92
CA HIS A 119 -2.39 12.57 10.34
C HIS A 119 -1.57 13.54 11.22
N PHE A 120 -0.39 13.97 10.72
CA PHE A 120 0.48 14.92 11.43
C PHE A 120 0.80 16.18 10.63
N SER A 121 0.23 16.36 9.44
CA SER A 121 0.53 17.52 8.57
C SER A 121 -0.73 18.06 7.90
N GLU A 122 -1.19 19.24 8.33
CA GLU A 122 -2.39 19.90 7.81
C GLU A 122 -2.32 20.12 6.31
N GLY A 123 -3.39 19.76 5.58
CA GLY A 123 -3.52 19.95 4.14
C GLY A 123 -2.71 18.98 3.28
N LYS A 124 -2.14 17.93 3.88
CA LYS A 124 -1.48 16.84 3.18
C LYS A 124 -2.48 15.74 2.80
N HIS A 125 -2.03 14.72 2.05
CA HIS A 125 -2.91 13.67 1.54
C HIS A 125 -3.62 12.91 2.66
N ALA A 126 -4.94 12.78 2.56
CA ALA A 126 -5.73 11.82 3.32
C ALA A 126 -5.56 10.41 2.71
N ALA A 127 -6.03 9.39 3.42
CA ALA A 127 -5.86 7.98 3.03
C ALA A 127 -6.43 7.66 1.62
N ASP A 128 -7.49 8.32 1.21
CA ASP A 128 -8.11 8.15 -0.11
C ASP A 128 -7.44 8.97 -1.22
N GLU A 129 -6.59 9.93 -0.87
CA GLU A 129 -5.89 10.83 -1.78
C GLU A 129 -4.46 10.37 -2.12
N ILE A 130 -3.90 9.41 -1.36
CA ILE A 130 -2.55 8.90 -1.60
C ILE A 130 -2.48 8.22 -2.98
N PRO A 131 -1.57 8.64 -3.89
CA PRO A 131 -1.38 7.97 -5.17
C PRO A 131 -1.02 6.49 -4.99
N LEU A 132 -1.60 5.60 -5.80
CA LEU A 132 -1.37 4.15 -5.69
C LEU A 132 0.11 3.78 -5.90
N GLU A 133 0.83 4.56 -6.68
CA GLU A 133 2.27 4.40 -6.94
C GLU A 133 3.10 4.52 -5.64
N ARG A 134 2.61 5.23 -4.63
CA ARG A 134 3.25 5.32 -3.32
C ARG A 134 2.97 4.12 -2.43
N LEU A 135 1.95 3.34 -2.75
CA LEU A 135 1.49 2.19 -1.96
C LEU A 135 1.98 0.84 -2.52
N MET A 136 2.69 0.87 -3.64
CA MET A 136 3.21 -0.33 -4.32
C MET A 136 4.57 -0.03 -4.93
N GLY A 137 5.54 -0.91 -4.71
CA GLY A 137 6.87 -0.69 -5.30
C GLY A 137 7.94 -1.64 -4.78
N PRO A 138 9.17 -1.44 -5.25
CA PRO A 138 10.33 -2.16 -4.73
C PRO A 138 10.47 -1.90 -3.23
N ALA A 139 10.73 -2.96 -2.46
CA ALA A 139 11.00 -2.86 -1.04
C ALA A 139 12.51 -2.84 -0.78
N VAL A 140 12.92 -1.96 0.13
CA VAL A 140 14.25 -1.93 0.73
C VAL A 140 14.08 -2.12 2.23
N VAL A 141 14.75 -3.10 2.83
CA VAL A 141 14.66 -3.40 4.27
C VAL A 141 15.97 -3.04 4.94
N VAL A 142 15.95 -1.99 5.75
CA VAL A 142 17.07 -1.63 6.64
C VAL A 142 16.92 -2.43 7.93
N ASP A 143 17.85 -3.36 8.19
CA ASP A 143 17.84 -4.20 9.38
C ASP A 143 18.61 -3.54 10.52
N VAL A 144 17.90 -3.22 11.59
CA VAL A 144 18.45 -2.67 12.85
C VAL A 144 18.12 -3.58 14.05
N GLY A 145 17.85 -4.86 13.77
CA GLY A 145 17.46 -5.82 14.82
C GLY A 145 18.50 -6.02 15.91
N GLU A 146 19.80 -6.00 15.59
CA GLU A 146 20.87 -6.12 16.59
C GLU A 146 20.93 -4.87 17.48
N GLN A 147 20.79 -3.67 16.90
CA GLN A 147 20.78 -2.41 17.63
C GLN A 147 19.54 -2.32 18.54
N ALA A 148 18.37 -2.66 18.02
CA ALA A 148 17.12 -2.68 18.77
C ALA A 148 17.10 -3.73 19.89
N ALA A 149 17.78 -4.86 19.71
CA ALA A 149 17.95 -5.87 20.76
C ALA A 149 18.90 -5.39 21.87
N ALA A 150 19.89 -4.58 21.54
CA ALA A 150 20.83 -4.00 22.49
C ALA A 150 20.24 -2.79 23.23
N ASP A 151 19.45 -1.99 22.56
CA ASP A 151 18.74 -0.82 23.10
C ASP A 151 17.29 -0.80 22.59
N ARG A 152 16.35 -1.07 23.51
CA ARG A 152 14.92 -1.10 23.19
C ARG A 152 14.38 0.22 22.63
N ASP A 153 15.00 1.33 23.00
CA ASP A 153 14.63 2.68 22.54
C ASP A 153 15.55 3.19 21.43
N HIS A 154 16.14 2.27 20.65
CA HIS A 154 17.04 2.61 19.57
C HIS A 154 16.40 3.60 18.60
N LEU A 155 17.11 4.70 18.34
CA LEU A 155 16.77 5.69 17.34
C LEU A 155 17.51 5.37 16.05
N ILE A 156 16.76 4.89 15.07
CA ILE A 156 17.28 4.53 13.74
C ILE A 156 17.91 5.77 13.11
N SER A 157 19.22 5.71 12.92
CA SER A 157 20.06 6.84 12.56
C SER A 157 20.36 6.91 11.06
N ILE A 158 20.96 8.03 10.63
CA ILE A 158 21.51 8.16 9.26
C ILE A 158 22.61 7.09 9.06
N ASP A 159 23.40 6.79 10.07
CA ASP A 159 24.48 5.80 9.96
C ASP A 159 23.92 4.39 9.72
N ASP A 160 22.78 4.01 10.30
CA ASP A 160 22.11 2.73 10.03
C ASP A 160 21.66 2.65 8.57
N ILE A 161 21.08 3.72 8.03
CA ILE A 161 20.67 3.80 6.62
C ILE A 161 21.88 3.75 5.69
N MET A 162 22.93 4.50 6.01
CA MET A 162 24.16 4.53 5.22
C MET A 162 24.93 3.20 5.26
N ALA A 163 24.86 2.47 6.36
CA ALA A 163 25.44 1.13 6.46
C ALA A 163 24.74 0.16 5.49
N HIS A 164 23.40 0.19 5.44
CA HIS A 164 22.63 -0.57 4.46
C HIS A 164 23.02 -0.19 3.02
N GLU A 165 23.09 1.10 2.71
CA GLU A 165 23.46 1.55 1.36
C GLU A 165 24.89 1.19 0.97
N HIS A 166 25.80 1.13 1.93
CA HIS A 166 27.18 0.70 1.69
C HIS A 166 27.24 -0.78 1.26
N GLU A 167 26.38 -1.61 1.79
CA GLU A 167 26.34 -3.06 1.49
C GLU A 167 25.51 -3.38 0.24
N HIS A 168 24.37 -2.71 0.06
CA HIS A 168 23.36 -3.07 -0.95
C HIS A 168 23.23 -2.05 -2.09
N GLY A 169 23.90 -0.91 -2.00
CA GLY A 169 23.77 0.20 -2.93
C GLY A 169 22.71 1.21 -2.49
N ALA A 170 22.72 2.38 -3.12
CA ALA A 170 21.83 3.48 -2.77
C ALA A 170 20.34 3.09 -2.92
N ILE A 171 19.51 3.53 -1.98
CA ILE A 171 18.05 3.38 -2.04
C ILE A 171 17.53 4.02 -3.32
N ALA A 172 16.92 3.21 -4.19
CA ALA A 172 16.40 3.68 -5.47
C ALA A 172 15.16 4.56 -5.29
N ALA A 173 14.97 5.52 -6.20
CA ALA A 173 13.75 6.31 -6.25
C ALA A 173 12.51 5.42 -6.42
N GLY A 174 11.42 5.79 -5.76
CA GLY A 174 10.17 5.03 -5.77
C GLY A 174 10.18 3.78 -4.86
N SER A 175 11.23 3.56 -4.06
CA SER A 175 11.26 2.46 -3.09
C SER A 175 10.32 2.70 -1.91
N ILE A 176 9.79 1.60 -1.36
CA ILE A 176 9.17 1.55 -0.04
C ILE A 176 10.25 1.10 0.94
N LEU A 177 10.61 1.98 1.88
CA LEU A 177 11.67 1.75 2.83
C LEU A 177 11.12 1.17 4.14
N LEU A 178 11.52 -0.04 4.48
CA LEU A 178 11.04 -0.77 5.65
C LEU A 178 12.16 -0.91 6.68
N PHE A 179 11.88 -0.60 7.94
CA PHE A 179 12.80 -0.75 9.05
C PHE A 179 12.45 -2.00 9.86
N ARG A 180 13.34 -2.99 9.83
CA ARG A 180 13.22 -4.24 10.59
C ARG A 180 13.91 -4.10 11.92
N THR A 181 13.14 -3.96 13.01
CA THR A 181 13.65 -3.87 14.38
C THR A 181 13.62 -5.21 15.10
N GLY A 182 12.91 -6.20 14.56
CA GLY A 182 12.67 -7.50 15.19
C GLY A 182 11.57 -7.48 16.26
N PHE A 183 10.88 -6.35 16.44
CA PHE A 183 9.79 -6.22 17.43
C PHE A 183 8.58 -7.05 17.09
N GLY A 184 8.36 -7.38 15.82
CA GLY A 184 7.30 -8.29 15.40
C GLY A 184 7.26 -9.62 16.19
N GLN A 185 8.41 -10.09 16.72
CA GLN A 185 8.48 -11.28 17.56
C GLN A 185 7.68 -11.18 18.88
N TYR A 186 7.39 -9.98 19.36
CA TYR A 186 6.65 -9.73 20.59
C TYR A 186 5.13 -9.65 20.38
N TRP A 187 4.68 -9.54 19.13
CA TRP A 187 3.25 -9.48 18.81
C TRP A 187 2.53 -10.78 19.19
N PRO A 188 1.31 -10.76 19.80
CA PRO A 188 0.51 -9.61 20.24
C PRO A 188 0.68 -9.27 21.74
N ASP A 189 1.76 -9.71 22.38
CA ASP A 189 2.01 -9.41 23.80
C ASP A 189 2.27 -7.90 23.96
N ARG A 190 1.26 -7.19 24.43
CA ARG A 190 1.30 -5.73 24.54
C ARG A 190 2.43 -5.24 25.43
N GLU A 191 2.70 -5.88 26.57
CA GLU A 191 3.76 -5.48 27.50
C GLU A 191 5.15 -5.69 26.85
N ALA A 192 5.34 -6.85 26.24
CA ALA A 192 6.57 -7.13 25.53
C ALA A 192 6.76 -6.23 24.30
N TYR A 193 5.69 -5.91 23.56
CA TYR A 193 5.73 -5.17 22.32
C TYR A 193 5.84 -3.65 22.52
N MET A 194 5.06 -3.06 23.43
CA MET A 194 4.99 -1.61 23.64
C MET A 194 5.78 -1.11 24.85
N GLY A 195 6.27 -2.02 25.73
CA GLY A 195 6.91 -1.66 27.01
C GLY A 195 5.95 -1.58 28.19
N THR A 196 4.63 -1.59 27.94
CA THR A 196 3.60 -1.57 28.98
C THR A 196 2.32 -2.25 28.52
N ALA A 197 1.66 -2.97 29.44
CA ALA A 197 0.31 -3.50 29.24
C ALA A 197 -0.78 -2.44 29.53
N GLU A 198 -0.43 -1.33 30.17
CA GLU A 198 -1.37 -0.29 30.59
C GLU A 198 -2.04 0.41 29.39
N ARG A 199 -3.21 0.99 29.64
CA ARG A 199 -3.98 1.78 28.67
C ARG A 199 -4.33 3.12 29.27
N GLY A 200 -4.73 4.06 28.41
CA GLY A 200 -5.06 5.43 28.79
C GLY A 200 -3.87 6.38 28.66
N GLN A 201 -4.10 7.62 29.00
CA GLN A 201 -3.13 8.71 28.77
C GLN A 201 -1.82 8.51 29.54
N ASP A 202 -1.88 7.99 30.77
CA ASP A 202 -0.70 7.79 31.61
C ASP A 202 0.24 6.72 31.07
N ALA A 203 -0.29 5.75 30.33
CA ALA A 203 0.49 4.69 29.71
C ALA A 203 1.40 5.17 28.56
N VAL A 204 1.09 6.34 27.96
CA VAL A 204 1.90 6.89 26.85
C VAL A 204 3.36 7.16 27.30
N SER A 205 3.54 7.61 28.52
CA SER A 205 4.88 7.86 29.09
C SER A 205 5.68 6.59 29.42
N LEU A 206 5.05 5.40 29.35
CA LEU A 206 5.64 4.12 29.66
C LEU A 206 5.99 3.31 28.39
N LEU A 207 5.83 3.92 27.23
CA LEU A 207 6.12 3.26 25.95
C LEU A 207 7.62 3.16 25.71
N HIS A 208 8.06 1.98 25.28
CA HIS A 208 9.45 1.67 24.99
C HIS A 208 9.56 0.76 23.77
N PHE A 209 9.91 1.34 22.63
CA PHE A 209 10.18 0.64 21.36
C PHE A 209 10.99 1.54 20.42
N PRO A 210 11.73 0.95 19.45
CA PRO A 210 12.53 1.69 18.49
C PRO A 210 11.68 2.55 17.54
N GLY A 211 12.29 3.60 17.00
CA GLY A 211 11.69 4.42 15.96
C GLY A 211 12.76 5.16 15.15
N ILE A 212 12.31 5.92 14.14
CA ILE A 212 13.18 6.68 13.25
C ILE A 212 13.63 7.96 13.98
N HIS A 213 14.95 8.23 13.99
CA HIS A 213 15.47 9.49 14.49
C HIS A 213 15.01 10.66 13.60
N PRO A 214 14.56 11.81 14.15
CA PRO A 214 14.12 12.95 13.37
C PRO A 214 15.14 13.42 12.32
N GLU A 215 16.43 13.40 12.64
CA GLU A 215 17.48 13.73 11.68
C GLU A 215 17.56 12.73 10.53
N ALA A 216 17.30 11.45 10.78
CA ALA A 216 17.24 10.43 9.73
C ALA A 216 16.00 10.61 8.83
N ALA A 217 14.84 10.95 9.43
CA ALA A 217 13.64 11.29 8.68
C ALA A 217 13.89 12.51 7.76
N GLN A 218 14.50 13.58 8.30
CA GLN A 218 14.84 14.76 7.49
C GLN A 218 15.86 14.43 6.38
N TRP A 219 16.88 13.62 6.72
CA TRP A 219 17.88 13.21 5.73
C TRP A 219 17.24 12.40 4.59
N LEU A 220 16.27 11.54 4.88
CA LEU A 220 15.51 10.80 3.85
C LEU A 220 14.75 11.75 2.93
N VAL A 221 14.02 12.71 3.49
CA VAL A 221 13.30 13.74 2.70
C VAL A 221 14.25 14.53 1.80
N ASP A 222 15.40 14.92 2.31
CA ASP A 222 16.36 15.78 1.58
C ASP A 222 17.17 15.02 0.53
N ASN A 223 17.35 13.70 0.70
CA ASN A 223 18.33 12.94 -0.08
C ASN A 223 17.78 11.73 -0.83
N ARG A 224 16.52 11.31 -0.57
CA ARG A 224 15.94 10.12 -1.19
C ARG A 224 14.51 10.41 -1.66
N ASP A 225 14.19 9.91 -2.85
CA ASP A 225 12.83 9.98 -3.42
C ASP A 225 12.11 8.65 -3.13
N ILE A 226 11.71 8.45 -1.87
CA ILE A 226 11.02 7.24 -1.42
C ILE A 226 9.49 7.40 -1.52
N ASN A 227 8.79 6.31 -1.77
CA ASN A 227 7.34 6.30 -1.86
C ASN A 227 6.65 6.28 -0.49
N ALA A 228 7.19 5.51 0.44
CA ALA A 228 6.66 5.34 1.79
C ALA A 228 7.75 4.82 2.72
N VAL A 229 7.51 4.91 4.02
CA VAL A 229 8.29 4.18 5.04
C VAL A 229 7.41 3.13 5.73
N GLY A 230 8.02 2.14 6.38
CA GLY A 230 7.29 1.20 7.22
C GLY A 230 8.19 0.63 8.32
N ILE A 231 7.57 0.12 9.39
CA ILE A 231 8.28 -0.41 10.57
C ILE A 231 7.46 -1.52 11.26
N ASP A 232 8.14 -2.43 11.92
CA ASP A 232 7.52 -3.50 12.72
C ASP A 232 7.28 -3.11 14.20
N THR A 233 7.17 -1.81 14.48
CA THR A 233 6.82 -1.24 15.80
C THR A 233 5.47 -0.53 15.76
N PRO A 234 4.89 -0.15 16.95
CA PRO A 234 3.61 0.56 17.03
C PRO A 234 3.61 1.98 16.47
N SER A 235 4.77 2.57 16.22
CA SER A 235 4.94 3.91 15.66
C SER A 235 6.26 4.03 14.94
N ILE A 236 6.33 4.89 13.90
CA ILE A 236 7.58 5.28 13.26
C ILE A 236 8.43 6.19 14.16
N ASP A 237 7.84 6.93 15.10
CA ASP A 237 8.57 7.57 16.19
C ASP A 237 8.84 6.56 17.30
N TYR A 238 9.93 6.73 18.05
CA TYR A 238 10.26 5.89 19.20
C TYR A 238 9.25 6.06 20.36
N GLY A 239 9.15 5.06 21.23
CA GLY A 239 8.10 4.97 22.25
C GLY A 239 7.92 6.18 23.14
N GLN A 240 9.00 6.89 23.46
CA GLN A 240 8.97 8.08 24.34
C GLN A 240 8.89 9.41 23.60
N SER A 241 8.68 9.39 22.27
CA SER A 241 8.47 10.62 21.51
C SER A 241 7.21 11.33 22.01
N THR A 242 7.35 12.61 22.34
CA THR A 242 6.24 13.47 22.75
C THR A 242 5.82 14.47 21.66
N MET A 243 6.69 14.64 20.65
CA MET A 243 6.51 15.60 19.57
C MET A 243 6.19 14.94 18.24
N PHE A 244 6.41 13.62 18.11
CA PHE A 244 6.18 12.87 16.87
C PHE A 244 6.87 13.51 15.66
N GLU A 245 8.15 13.86 15.84
CA GLU A 245 8.89 14.69 14.87
C GLU A 245 9.14 13.97 13.56
N SER A 246 9.40 12.65 13.58
CA SER A 246 9.59 11.87 12.36
C SER A 246 8.31 11.78 11.52
N HIS A 247 7.14 11.67 12.16
CA HIS A 247 5.86 11.81 11.47
C HIS A 247 5.71 13.18 10.82
N GLN A 248 5.90 14.26 11.57
CA GLN A 248 5.74 15.61 11.05
C GLN A 248 6.64 15.87 9.83
N ILE A 249 7.88 15.39 9.86
CA ILE A 249 8.86 15.57 8.79
C ILE A 249 8.44 14.79 7.54
N LEU A 250 8.21 13.49 7.65
CA LEU A 250 7.87 12.62 6.52
C LEU A 250 6.50 13.01 5.92
N PHE A 251 5.51 13.22 6.76
CA PHE A 251 4.16 13.60 6.31
C PHE A 251 4.11 15.01 5.74
N GLY A 252 4.99 15.90 6.21
CA GLY A 252 5.20 17.21 5.60
C GLY A 252 5.62 17.14 4.14
N ASP A 253 6.20 16.03 3.67
CA ASP A 253 6.55 15.76 2.28
C ASP A 253 5.64 14.72 1.59
N ASN A 254 4.46 14.48 2.16
CA ASN A 254 3.51 13.48 1.66
C ASN A 254 4.08 12.05 1.55
N ILE A 255 5.01 11.66 2.43
CA ILE A 255 5.54 10.30 2.54
C ILE A 255 4.71 9.57 3.61
N PRO A 256 3.80 8.65 3.24
CA PRO A 256 2.99 7.89 4.20
C PRO A 256 3.83 6.84 4.94
N ALA A 257 3.29 6.34 6.06
CA ALA A 257 3.94 5.31 6.87
C ALA A 257 3.08 4.05 7.02
N PHE A 258 3.74 2.90 7.17
CA PHE A 258 3.11 1.63 7.54
C PHE A 258 3.63 1.20 8.91
N GLU A 259 2.74 0.95 9.84
CA GLU A 259 3.09 0.58 11.21
C GLU A 259 2.59 -0.82 11.57
N ASN A 260 3.20 -1.41 12.58
CA ASN A 260 2.94 -2.80 12.96
C ASN A 260 3.05 -3.78 11.77
N VAL A 261 4.10 -3.63 10.96
CA VAL A 261 4.32 -4.50 9.80
C VAL A 261 4.68 -5.91 10.28
N ALA A 262 3.87 -6.89 9.88
CA ALA A 262 4.07 -8.28 10.27
C ALA A 262 5.07 -8.99 9.34
N ASN A 263 5.73 -10.04 9.86
CA ASN A 263 6.59 -10.95 9.09
C ASN A 263 7.69 -10.24 8.27
N LEU A 264 8.17 -9.10 8.75
CA LEU A 264 9.22 -8.33 8.08
C LEU A 264 10.56 -9.08 8.08
N ASP A 265 10.75 -10.00 9.03
CA ASP A 265 11.88 -10.94 9.10
C ASP A 265 11.98 -11.89 7.89
N ARG A 266 10.87 -12.08 7.15
CA ARG A 266 10.84 -12.94 5.96
C ARG A 266 11.26 -12.24 4.68
N LEU A 267 11.32 -10.92 4.65
CA LEU A 267 11.77 -10.19 3.48
C LEU A 267 13.29 -10.13 3.41
N PRO A 268 13.89 -10.31 2.23
CA PRO A 268 15.29 -9.97 2.02
C PRO A 268 15.47 -8.44 2.07
N GLU A 269 16.68 -7.99 2.31
CA GLU A 269 16.99 -6.56 2.40
C GLU A 269 16.76 -5.81 1.08
N THR A 270 16.85 -6.53 -0.04
CA THR A 270 16.57 -5.99 -1.39
C THR A 270 15.88 -7.00 -2.28
N GLY A 271 15.23 -6.50 -3.35
CA GLY A 271 14.66 -7.33 -4.42
C GLY A 271 13.22 -7.79 -4.20
N ALA A 272 12.64 -7.61 -3.02
CA ALA A 272 11.22 -7.83 -2.82
C ALA A 272 10.38 -6.68 -3.41
N THR A 273 9.11 -6.97 -3.69
CA THR A 273 8.10 -5.97 -4.03
C THR A 273 7.04 -5.95 -2.93
N VAL A 274 6.58 -4.78 -2.55
CA VAL A 274 5.51 -4.61 -1.56
C VAL A 274 4.27 -3.99 -2.20
N ILE A 275 3.11 -4.47 -1.76
CA ILE A 275 1.79 -3.90 -2.06
C ILE A 275 1.10 -3.69 -0.70
N ALA A 276 0.77 -2.44 -0.37
CA ALA A 276 0.25 -2.02 0.93
C ALA A 276 -0.98 -1.12 0.76
N LEU A 277 -2.14 -1.72 0.50
CA LEU A 277 -3.37 -0.99 0.18
C LEU A 277 -4.28 -0.87 1.40
N PRO A 278 -4.44 0.34 1.98
CA PRO A 278 -5.33 0.57 3.11
C PRO A 278 -6.81 0.54 2.70
N MET A 279 -7.68 0.49 3.68
CA MET A 279 -9.08 0.84 3.49
C MET A 279 -9.16 2.29 2.97
N LYS A 280 -9.88 2.49 1.86
CA LYS A 280 -10.01 3.81 1.23
C LYS A 280 -11.07 4.64 1.97
N ILE A 281 -10.68 5.23 3.09
CA ILE A 281 -11.52 6.09 3.92
C ILE A 281 -11.39 7.52 3.39
N GLU A 282 -12.50 8.12 2.94
CA GLU A 282 -12.53 9.52 2.48
C GLU A 282 -12.19 10.46 3.63
N GLY A 283 -11.14 11.26 3.44
CA GLY A 283 -10.62 12.17 4.44
C GLY A 283 -9.98 11.49 5.66
N GLY A 284 -9.75 10.16 5.61
CA GLY A 284 -9.17 9.38 6.71
C GLY A 284 -7.73 9.78 7.01
N SER A 285 -7.37 9.81 8.31
CA SER A 285 -6.00 10.05 8.75
C SER A 285 -5.11 8.81 8.60
N GLY A 286 -5.70 7.64 8.35
CA GLY A 286 -5.06 6.35 8.15
C GLY A 286 -6.07 5.27 7.88
N GLY A 287 -5.67 4.02 8.04
CA GLY A 287 -6.60 2.90 7.93
C GLY A 287 -5.95 1.53 7.99
N PRO A 288 -6.70 0.52 8.48
CA PRO A 288 -6.30 -0.87 8.40
C PRO A 288 -5.92 -1.25 6.97
N LEU A 289 -4.86 -2.06 6.79
CA LEU A 289 -4.45 -2.49 5.47
C LEU A 289 -4.15 -3.99 5.40
N ARG A 290 -4.23 -4.56 4.20
CA ARG A 290 -3.62 -5.84 3.90
C ARG A 290 -2.35 -5.61 3.09
N MET A 291 -1.21 -5.73 3.76
CA MET A 291 0.11 -5.59 3.15
C MET A 291 0.64 -6.97 2.73
N VAL A 292 1.24 -7.04 1.57
CA VAL A 292 1.89 -8.26 1.07
C VAL A 292 3.26 -7.94 0.53
N GLY A 293 4.22 -8.82 0.82
CA GLY A 293 5.53 -8.85 0.20
C GLY A 293 5.58 -9.96 -0.86
N ILE A 294 6.23 -9.69 -1.99
CA ILE A 294 6.49 -10.67 -3.03
C ILE A 294 7.99 -10.83 -3.11
N LEU A 295 8.48 -12.00 -2.72
CA LEU A 295 9.92 -12.29 -2.70
C LEU A 295 10.47 -12.40 -4.13
N PRO A 296 11.76 -12.07 -4.37
CA PRO A 296 12.37 -12.30 -5.67
C PRO A 296 12.41 -13.81 -5.98
N THR A 297 12.23 -14.17 -7.26
CA THR A 297 12.51 -15.53 -7.72
C THR A 297 14.00 -15.79 -7.64
N GLN A 298 14.38 -16.94 -7.07
CA GLN A 298 15.77 -17.40 -7.00
C GLN A 298 16.31 -17.74 -8.38
#